data_1e5cf34d689f0145db8c23ad49a36431
#
_entry.id   1e5cf34d689f0145db8c23ad49a36431
#
_cell.length_a   1.000
_cell.length_b   1.000
_cell.length_c   1.000
_cell.angle_alpha   90.00
_cell.angle_beta   90.00
_cell.angle_gamma   90.00
#
_symmetry.space_group_name_H-M   'P 1'
#
loop_
_entity.id
_entity.type
_entity.pdbx_description
1 polymer ?
#
loop_
_entity_poly.entity_id
_entity_poly.type
_entity_poly.pdbx_seq_one_letter_code
_entity_poly.pdbx_strand_id
1 'polypeptide(L)'
;MDLCVTHSERVGAQCVWLKARPTEDRLPACLPGQFAQLRADTPGVLLRRPISIHDVCGDEISFLVQMVGEGTRWLGQLGVGDVVNAVLPLGNGFSLMPEDTPLLVGGGVGVAPLLFLGRALREKGVKPTFLLGARTKDLLLRLDAFREVGDVLVATEDGSEGERGFVTQHSVFSQLSASATNGCSRIYTCGPAPMMKAVAKLAKECGVACEVSLENRMACGVGACLCCVTETNDGHNRCVCTEGPVFDAEVLRW
;
A
#
# COMPACT_ATOMS: atom_id res chain seq x y z
N MET A 1 7.65 19.58 4.67
CA MET A 1 9.07 19.55 4.24
C MET A 1 9.13 19.51 2.72
N ASP A 2 10.23 19.96 2.15
CA ASP A 2 10.48 19.84 0.74
C ASP A 2 11.37 18.62 0.47
N LEU A 3 11.01 17.88 -0.58
CA LEU A 3 11.69 16.67 -1.01
C LEU A 3 12.26 16.88 -2.42
N CYS A 4 13.56 16.73 -2.61
CA CYS A 4 14.21 16.74 -3.92
C CYS A 4 14.14 15.35 -4.53
N VAL A 5 13.61 15.23 -5.74
CA VAL A 5 13.51 13.98 -6.48
C VAL A 5 14.91 13.49 -6.87
N THR A 6 15.23 12.26 -6.49
CA THR A 6 16.50 11.59 -6.79
C THR A 6 16.36 10.52 -7.88
N HIS A 7 15.13 10.05 -8.10
CA HIS A 7 14.82 9.07 -9.14
C HIS A 7 13.36 9.24 -9.60
N SER A 8 13.14 9.12 -10.90
CA SER A 8 11.81 9.14 -11.51
C SER A 8 11.78 8.14 -12.66
N GLU A 9 10.92 7.13 -12.57
CA GLU A 9 10.82 6.07 -13.57
C GLU A 9 9.35 5.71 -13.83
N ARG A 10 8.99 5.61 -15.11
CA ARG A 10 7.68 5.06 -15.50
C ARG A 10 7.63 3.56 -15.27
N VAL A 11 6.64 3.13 -14.48
CA VAL A 11 6.41 1.72 -14.17
C VAL A 11 5.04 1.33 -14.70
N GLY A 12 5.02 0.53 -15.77
CA GLY A 12 3.79 0.28 -16.51
C GLY A 12 3.21 1.54 -17.17
N ALA A 13 2.01 1.44 -17.72
CA ALA A 13 1.42 2.51 -18.52
C ALA A 13 0.97 3.74 -17.72
N GLN A 14 0.61 3.56 -16.46
CA GLN A 14 -0.09 4.59 -15.67
C GLN A 14 0.55 4.92 -14.32
N CYS A 15 1.71 4.36 -14.00
CA CYS A 15 2.38 4.58 -12.74
C CYS A 15 3.75 5.21 -12.94
N VAL A 16 4.19 5.98 -11.94
CA VAL A 16 5.57 6.45 -11.80
C VAL A 16 6.09 6.02 -10.43
N TRP A 17 7.32 5.54 -10.41
CA TRP A 17 8.08 5.32 -9.21
C TRP A 17 9.00 6.51 -8.98
N LEU A 18 8.78 7.22 -7.87
CA LEU A 18 9.57 8.37 -7.47
C LEU A 18 10.38 8.01 -6.23
N LYS A 19 11.64 8.43 -6.20
CA LYS A 19 12.40 8.53 -4.96
C LYS A 19 12.77 9.97 -4.72
N ALA A 20 12.85 10.36 -3.46
CA ALA A 20 13.21 11.71 -3.06
C ALA A 20 13.91 11.74 -1.71
N ARG A 21 14.64 12.82 -1.46
CA ARG A 21 15.30 13.10 -0.18
C ARG A 21 14.88 14.48 0.34
N PRO A 22 14.82 14.67 1.66
CA PRO A 22 14.65 16.01 2.22
C PRO A 22 15.73 16.97 1.71
N THR A 23 15.34 18.21 1.44
CA THR A 23 16.29 19.26 0.97
C THR A 23 17.14 19.83 2.09
N GLU A 24 16.62 19.91 3.30
CA GLU A 24 17.28 20.57 4.44
C GLU A 24 17.32 19.68 5.69
N ASP A 25 16.21 19.04 6.02
CA ASP A 25 16.05 18.24 7.24
C ASP A 25 16.39 16.76 7.01
N ARG A 26 16.34 15.98 8.09
CA ARG A 26 16.34 14.52 7.99
C ARG A 26 14.92 13.99 7.76
N LEU A 27 14.83 12.87 7.07
CA LEU A 27 13.59 12.16 6.95
C LEU A 27 13.10 11.71 8.34
N PRO A 28 11.87 12.05 8.74
CA PRO A 28 11.30 11.52 9.98
C PRO A 28 11.14 10.00 9.90
N ALA A 29 11.15 9.34 11.05
CA ALA A 29 10.88 7.89 11.10
C ALA A 29 9.51 7.60 10.53
N CYS A 30 9.45 6.72 9.53
CA CYS A 30 8.23 6.28 8.89
C CYS A 30 7.95 4.81 9.21
N LEU A 31 6.68 4.45 9.30
CA LEU A 31 6.23 3.08 9.48
C LEU A 31 5.57 2.55 8.21
N PRO A 32 5.71 1.25 7.89
CA PRO A 32 4.99 0.64 6.77
C PRO A 32 3.47 0.82 6.91
N GLY A 33 2.81 1.24 5.85
CA GLY A 33 1.37 1.56 5.85
C GLY A 33 1.06 3.04 5.97
N GLN A 34 1.99 3.86 6.46
CA GLN A 34 1.83 5.32 6.48
C GLN A 34 1.88 5.92 5.07
N PHE A 35 1.41 7.15 4.95
CA PHE A 35 1.33 7.89 3.69
C PHE A 35 1.89 9.31 3.82
N ALA A 36 2.06 9.96 2.69
CA ALA A 36 2.40 11.38 2.59
C ALA A 36 1.30 12.15 1.82
N GLN A 37 1.09 13.40 2.19
CA GLN A 37 0.29 14.35 1.43
C GLN A 37 1.21 15.18 0.52
N LEU A 38 1.32 14.79 -0.75
CA LEU A 38 2.15 15.47 -1.74
C LEU A 38 1.40 16.63 -2.39
N ARG A 39 2.04 17.79 -2.49
CA ARG A 39 1.49 18.97 -3.16
C ARG A 39 1.78 18.88 -4.67
N ALA A 40 0.74 18.93 -5.48
CA ALA A 40 0.88 19.14 -6.91
C ALA A 40 0.81 20.64 -7.17
N ASP A 41 1.89 21.21 -7.72
CA ASP A 41 1.97 22.64 -7.99
C ASP A 41 1.53 22.93 -9.43
N THR A 42 0.23 22.80 -9.68
CA THR A 42 -0.40 23.03 -10.98
C THR A 42 -1.71 23.79 -10.81
N PRO A 43 -2.07 24.70 -11.73
CA PRO A 43 -3.30 25.46 -11.66
C PRO A 43 -4.53 24.57 -11.52
N GLY A 44 -5.48 24.98 -10.68
CA GLY A 44 -6.74 24.24 -10.45
C GLY A 44 -6.65 23.06 -9.46
N VAL A 45 -5.46 22.68 -9.01
CA VAL A 45 -5.26 21.60 -8.04
C VAL A 45 -4.93 22.17 -6.66
N LEU A 46 -5.95 22.35 -5.83
CA LEU A 46 -5.80 22.94 -4.49
C LEU A 46 -5.37 21.92 -3.42
N LEU A 47 -5.92 20.72 -3.48
CA LEU A 47 -5.67 19.71 -2.45
C LEU A 47 -4.38 18.93 -2.72
N ARG A 48 -3.72 18.52 -1.66
CA ARG A 48 -2.61 17.56 -1.73
C ARG A 48 -3.12 16.18 -2.13
N ARG A 49 -2.21 15.31 -2.55
CA ARG A 49 -2.48 13.92 -2.93
C ARG A 49 -1.96 12.98 -1.86
N PRO A 50 -2.85 12.20 -1.22
CA PRO A 50 -2.41 11.15 -0.31
C PRO A 50 -1.78 10.03 -1.12
N ILE A 51 -0.50 9.77 -0.87
CA ILE A 51 0.28 8.73 -1.54
C ILE A 51 0.95 7.87 -0.49
N SER A 52 0.71 6.57 -0.54
CA SER A 52 1.34 5.60 0.37
C SER A 52 2.86 5.65 0.25
N ILE A 53 3.55 5.56 1.38
CA ILE A 53 5.00 5.39 1.41
C ILE A 53 5.29 3.99 0.88
N HIS A 54 6.03 3.92 -0.25
CA HIS A 54 6.37 2.67 -0.92
C HIS A 54 7.56 1.98 -0.27
N ASP A 55 8.57 2.76 0.09
CA ASP A 55 9.77 2.25 0.77
C ASP A 55 10.57 3.42 1.39
N VAL A 56 11.39 3.11 2.36
CA VAL A 56 12.35 4.04 2.98
C VAL A 56 13.69 3.34 3.12
N CYS A 57 14.75 3.98 2.63
CA CYS A 57 16.12 3.48 2.74
C CYS A 57 17.06 4.63 3.13
N GLY A 58 17.52 4.65 4.37
CA GLY A 58 18.29 5.78 4.92
C GLY A 58 17.47 7.07 4.86
N ASP A 59 17.98 8.12 4.22
CA ASP A 59 17.28 9.40 4.03
C ASP A 59 16.48 9.47 2.72
N GLU A 60 16.31 8.36 2.02
CA GLU A 60 15.55 8.30 0.76
C GLU A 60 14.20 7.65 0.98
N ILE A 61 13.14 8.38 0.62
CA ILE A 61 11.75 7.91 0.63
C ILE A 61 11.29 7.67 -0.80
N SER A 62 10.46 6.65 -1.02
CA SER A 62 9.91 6.38 -2.33
C SER A 62 8.37 6.29 -2.33
N PHE A 63 7.81 6.59 -3.50
CA PHE A 63 6.39 6.60 -3.77
C PHE A 63 6.10 5.90 -5.08
N LEU A 64 5.01 5.13 -5.12
CA LEU A 64 4.46 4.57 -6.35
C LEU A 64 3.15 5.30 -6.65
N VAL A 65 3.15 6.17 -7.65
CA VAL A 65 2.05 7.09 -7.93
C VAL A 65 1.31 6.65 -9.18
N GLN A 66 0.03 6.30 -9.04
CA GLN A 66 -0.84 6.06 -10.18
C GLN A 66 -1.41 7.38 -10.71
N MET A 67 -1.24 7.63 -12.00
CA MET A 67 -1.65 8.87 -12.67
C MET A 67 -3.11 8.80 -13.12
N VAL A 68 -4.03 9.05 -12.19
CA VAL A 68 -5.48 8.97 -12.42
C VAL A 68 -6.16 10.34 -12.59
N GLY A 69 -5.52 11.40 -12.13
CA GLY A 69 -6.06 12.76 -12.16
C GLY A 69 -4.97 13.79 -12.40
N GLU A 70 -5.33 15.06 -12.52
CA GLU A 70 -4.43 16.16 -12.86
C GLU A 70 -3.24 16.26 -11.89
N GLY A 71 -3.50 16.26 -10.56
CA GLY A 71 -2.42 16.33 -9.59
C GLY A 71 -1.47 15.13 -9.62
N THR A 72 -1.98 13.90 -9.82
CA THR A 72 -1.11 12.72 -9.93
C THR A 72 -0.40 12.65 -11.28
N ARG A 73 -0.96 13.23 -12.37
CA ARG A 73 -0.26 13.41 -13.64
C ARG A 73 0.89 14.40 -13.50
N TRP A 74 0.69 15.50 -12.76
CA TRP A 74 1.76 16.45 -12.45
C TRP A 74 2.89 15.76 -11.65
N LEU A 75 2.57 15.01 -10.60
CA LEU A 75 3.56 14.22 -9.87
C LEU A 75 4.33 13.25 -10.79
N GLY A 76 3.64 12.67 -11.77
CA GLY A 76 4.25 11.77 -12.75
C GLY A 76 5.15 12.46 -13.79
N GLN A 77 5.26 13.78 -13.80
CA GLN A 77 6.13 14.56 -14.66
C GLN A 77 7.41 15.01 -13.95
N LEU A 78 7.48 14.85 -12.64
CA LEU A 78 8.67 15.22 -11.86
C LEU A 78 9.89 14.43 -12.33
N GLY A 79 10.97 15.15 -12.57
CA GLY A 79 12.29 14.63 -12.93
C GLY A 79 13.26 14.73 -11.76
N VAL A 80 14.44 14.14 -11.94
CA VAL A 80 15.54 14.27 -10.98
C VAL A 80 15.94 15.73 -10.81
N GLY A 81 16.00 16.20 -9.56
CA GLY A 81 16.29 17.58 -9.20
C GLY A 81 15.05 18.44 -8.95
N ASP A 82 13.87 18.01 -9.38
CA ASP A 82 12.62 18.70 -9.04
C ASP A 82 12.32 18.59 -7.55
N VAL A 83 11.59 19.57 -7.02
CA VAL A 83 11.22 19.61 -5.61
C VAL A 83 9.70 19.45 -5.47
N VAL A 84 9.29 18.56 -4.58
CA VAL A 84 7.89 18.37 -4.19
C VAL A 84 7.71 18.62 -2.69
N ASN A 85 6.71 19.45 -2.35
CA ASN A 85 6.40 19.70 -0.95
C ASN A 85 5.48 18.60 -0.39
N ALA A 86 5.86 18.05 0.75
CA ALA A 86 5.19 16.93 1.41
C ALA A 86 4.84 17.24 2.88
N VAL A 87 3.72 16.69 3.33
CA VAL A 87 3.40 16.51 4.76
C VAL A 87 3.49 15.02 5.03
N LEU A 88 4.44 14.60 5.84
CA LEU A 88 4.71 13.20 6.17
C LEU A 88 5.44 13.06 7.52
N PRO A 89 5.44 11.87 8.15
CA PRO A 89 4.52 10.77 7.86
C PRO A 89 3.12 11.06 8.40
N LEU A 90 2.10 10.47 7.77
CA LEU A 90 0.71 10.61 8.18
C LEU A 90 0.07 9.23 8.37
N GLY A 91 -0.91 9.17 9.28
CA GLY A 91 -1.62 7.94 9.61
C GLY A 91 -0.81 6.97 10.47
N ASN A 92 -1.40 5.82 10.75
CA ASN A 92 -0.77 4.70 11.45
C ASN A 92 -0.18 3.68 10.45
N GLY A 93 0.63 2.75 10.96
CA GLY A 93 1.25 1.68 10.19
C GLY A 93 0.61 0.32 10.44
N PHE A 94 1.04 -0.67 9.66
CA PHE A 94 0.76 -2.09 9.89
C PHE A 94 1.44 -2.59 11.17
N SER A 95 0.83 -3.57 11.83
CA SER A 95 1.47 -4.27 12.93
C SER A 95 2.61 -5.16 12.41
N LEU A 96 3.70 -5.25 13.17
CA LEU A 96 4.87 -6.06 12.82
C LEU A 96 5.05 -7.16 13.88
N MET A 97 4.43 -8.31 13.67
CA MET A 97 4.50 -9.45 14.58
C MET A 97 5.59 -10.44 14.13
N PRO A 98 6.65 -10.63 14.91
CA PRO A 98 7.82 -11.43 14.49
C PRO A 98 7.54 -12.94 14.44
N GLU A 99 6.53 -13.43 15.12
CA GLU A 99 6.10 -14.83 15.14
C GLU A 99 5.10 -15.19 14.02
N ASP A 100 4.66 -14.20 13.25
CA ASP A 100 3.69 -14.40 12.18
C ASP A 100 4.32 -15.05 10.93
N THR A 101 3.49 -15.79 10.19
CA THR A 101 3.76 -16.24 8.82
C THR A 101 2.86 -15.42 7.89
N PRO A 102 3.33 -14.25 7.43
CA PRO A 102 2.47 -13.26 6.80
C PRO A 102 2.22 -13.53 5.32
N LEU A 103 0.96 -13.32 4.89
CA LEU A 103 0.58 -13.20 3.48
C LEU A 103 0.20 -11.74 3.18
N LEU A 104 0.94 -11.10 2.27
CA LEU A 104 0.74 -9.72 1.86
C LEU A 104 0.02 -9.70 0.51
N VAL A 105 -1.25 -9.32 0.51
CA VAL A 105 -2.12 -9.37 -0.68
C VAL A 105 -2.31 -7.97 -1.25
N GLY A 106 -1.85 -7.75 -2.47
CA GLY A 106 -1.91 -6.44 -3.13
C GLY A 106 -2.57 -6.47 -4.50
N GLY A 107 -3.35 -5.46 -4.83
CA GLY A 107 -3.97 -5.32 -6.15
C GLY A 107 -3.70 -3.97 -6.79
N GLY A 108 -3.20 -3.97 -8.04
CA GLY A 108 -2.87 -2.74 -8.77
C GLY A 108 -1.86 -1.88 -8.02
N VAL A 109 -2.11 -0.57 -7.90
CA VAL A 109 -1.23 0.34 -7.15
C VAL A 109 -1.24 0.10 -5.64
N GLY A 110 -2.23 -0.62 -5.10
CA GLY A 110 -2.29 -1.01 -3.69
C GLY A 110 -1.14 -1.91 -3.23
N VAL A 111 -0.32 -2.42 -4.15
CA VAL A 111 0.96 -3.06 -3.80
C VAL A 111 1.96 -2.08 -3.16
N ALA A 112 1.76 -0.77 -3.35
CA ALA A 112 2.71 0.25 -2.93
C ALA A 112 3.17 0.14 -1.48
N PRO A 113 2.30 0.11 -0.44
CA PRO A 113 2.74 0.06 0.95
C PRO A 113 3.29 -1.31 1.37
N LEU A 114 3.06 -2.36 0.57
CA LEU A 114 3.42 -3.73 0.94
C LEU A 114 4.92 -4.03 0.78
N LEU A 115 5.65 -3.31 -0.06
CA LEU A 115 7.10 -3.50 -0.20
C LEU A 115 7.81 -3.07 1.09
N PHE A 116 7.50 -1.89 1.60
CA PHE A 116 8.06 -1.39 2.86
C PHE A 116 7.69 -2.31 4.03
N LEU A 117 6.43 -2.78 4.08
CA LEU A 117 6.01 -3.77 5.07
C LEU A 117 6.85 -5.05 5.00
N GLY A 118 7.03 -5.60 3.81
CA GLY A 118 7.82 -6.82 3.64
C GLY A 118 9.28 -6.66 4.06
N ARG A 119 9.91 -5.51 3.77
CA ARG A 119 11.27 -5.19 4.23
C ARG A 119 11.34 -5.12 5.74
N ALA A 120 10.41 -4.40 6.37
CA ALA A 120 10.35 -4.28 7.83
C ALA A 120 10.12 -5.64 8.54
N LEU A 121 9.31 -6.51 7.94
CA LEU A 121 9.14 -7.89 8.43
C LEU A 121 10.45 -8.69 8.30
N ARG A 122 11.16 -8.56 7.17
CA ARG A 122 12.47 -9.23 7.00
C ARG A 122 13.52 -8.76 8.01
N GLU A 123 13.56 -7.49 8.33
CA GLU A 123 14.44 -6.94 9.38
C GLU A 123 14.17 -7.56 10.76
N LYS A 124 12.92 -8.02 10.98
CA LYS A 124 12.51 -8.79 12.17
C LYS A 124 12.72 -10.31 12.05
N GLY A 125 13.34 -10.77 10.97
CA GLY A 125 13.60 -12.19 10.72
C GLY A 125 12.43 -12.97 10.10
N VAL A 126 11.36 -12.28 9.71
CA VAL A 126 10.16 -12.88 9.09
C VAL A 126 10.26 -12.81 7.58
N LYS A 127 10.15 -13.94 6.89
CA LYS A 127 10.08 -13.97 5.43
C LYS A 127 8.63 -13.84 4.96
N PRO A 128 8.26 -12.72 4.30
CA PRO A 128 6.89 -12.54 3.82
C PRO A 128 6.62 -13.35 2.56
N THR A 129 5.36 -13.73 2.35
CA THR A 129 4.82 -14.17 1.07
C THR A 129 3.94 -13.07 0.51
N PHE A 130 4.20 -12.64 -0.71
CA PHE A 130 3.37 -11.67 -1.42
C PHE A 130 2.45 -12.38 -2.39
N LEU A 131 1.18 -11.97 -2.45
CA LEU A 131 0.25 -12.32 -3.51
C LEU A 131 -0.14 -11.03 -4.24
N LEU A 132 0.38 -10.85 -5.44
CA LEU A 132 0.21 -9.63 -6.22
C LEU A 132 -0.75 -9.86 -7.39
N GLY A 133 -1.77 -9.02 -7.47
CA GLY A 133 -2.81 -9.13 -8.48
C GLY A 133 -2.88 -7.96 -9.44
N ALA A 134 -3.13 -8.25 -10.71
CA ALA A 134 -3.40 -7.28 -11.75
C ALA A 134 -4.36 -7.83 -12.81
N ARG A 135 -4.84 -6.98 -13.71
CA ARG A 135 -5.64 -7.45 -14.85
C ARG A 135 -4.80 -8.23 -15.85
N THR A 136 -3.58 -7.77 -16.12
CA THR A 136 -2.63 -8.37 -17.04
C THR A 136 -1.21 -8.28 -16.48
N LYS A 137 -0.26 -9.05 -17.00
CA LYS A 137 1.15 -9.00 -16.60
C LYS A 137 1.79 -7.61 -16.73
N ASP A 138 1.40 -6.83 -17.73
CA ASP A 138 1.94 -5.51 -18.00
C ASP A 138 1.51 -4.47 -16.96
N LEU A 139 0.52 -4.81 -16.12
CA LEU A 139 0.04 -4.00 -15.01
C LEU A 139 0.57 -4.45 -13.64
N LEU A 140 1.39 -5.50 -13.61
CA LEU A 140 2.12 -5.89 -12.42
C LEU A 140 3.26 -4.91 -12.17
N LEU A 141 3.28 -4.34 -10.98
CA LEU A 141 4.19 -3.25 -10.65
C LEU A 141 5.37 -3.78 -9.82
N ARG A 142 6.60 -3.52 -10.29
CA ARG A 142 7.85 -3.73 -9.56
C ARG A 142 8.06 -5.16 -8.99
N LEU A 143 7.63 -6.19 -9.71
CA LEU A 143 7.73 -7.59 -9.26
C LEU A 143 9.12 -7.98 -8.74
N ASP A 144 10.17 -7.51 -9.40
CA ASP A 144 11.55 -7.89 -9.03
C ASP A 144 11.91 -7.34 -7.64
N ALA A 145 11.47 -6.12 -7.30
CA ALA A 145 11.68 -5.57 -5.96
C ALA A 145 10.98 -6.40 -4.87
N PHE A 146 9.81 -6.96 -5.14
CA PHE A 146 9.12 -7.87 -4.23
C PHE A 146 9.83 -9.23 -4.12
N ARG A 147 10.33 -9.78 -5.25
CA ARG A 147 11.11 -11.02 -5.27
C ARG A 147 12.41 -10.94 -4.47
N GLU A 148 13.04 -9.77 -4.39
CA GLU A 148 14.21 -9.54 -3.54
C GLU A 148 13.87 -9.62 -2.04
N VAL A 149 12.62 -9.38 -1.68
CA VAL A 149 12.18 -9.27 -0.28
C VAL A 149 11.57 -10.58 0.23
N GLY A 150 10.79 -11.29 -0.56
CA GLY A 150 10.09 -12.49 -0.13
C GLY A 150 9.64 -13.38 -1.29
N ASP A 151 8.84 -14.39 -0.98
CA ASP A 151 8.22 -15.23 -2.00
C ASP A 151 7.09 -14.45 -2.68
N VAL A 152 6.99 -14.55 -4.00
CA VAL A 152 5.99 -13.82 -4.79
C VAL A 152 5.10 -14.80 -5.54
N LEU A 153 3.82 -14.74 -5.22
CA LEU A 153 2.73 -15.39 -5.94
C LEU A 153 2.03 -14.29 -6.78
N VAL A 154 1.54 -14.67 -7.94
CA VAL A 154 0.92 -13.74 -8.88
C VAL A 154 -0.42 -14.30 -9.35
N ALA A 155 -1.42 -13.41 -9.44
CA ALA A 155 -2.69 -13.67 -10.11
C ALA A 155 -2.98 -12.58 -11.16
N THR A 156 -3.29 -12.99 -12.39
CA THR A 156 -3.75 -12.06 -13.42
C THR A 156 -5.13 -12.48 -13.94
N GLU A 157 -6.03 -11.52 -14.14
CA GLU A 157 -7.39 -11.83 -14.58
C GLU A 157 -7.41 -12.57 -15.92
N ASP A 158 -6.49 -12.21 -16.83
CA ASP A 158 -6.36 -12.84 -18.15
C ASP A 158 -5.49 -14.11 -18.16
N GLY A 159 -4.74 -14.40 -17.07
CA GLY A 159 -3.82 -15.54 -16.96
C GLY A 159 -2.49 -15.33 -17.67
N SER A 160 -2.12 -14.08 -17.97
CA SER A 160 -0.86 -13.76 -18.67
C SER A 160 0.38 -13.94 -17.80
N GLU A 161 0.21 -13.97 -16.46
CA GLU A 161 1.27 -14.26 -15.47
C GLU A 161 0.64 -14.87 -14.23
N GLY A 162 1.26 -15.92 -13.68
CA GLY A 162 0.78 -16.60 -12.47
C GLY A 162 -0.54 -17.35 -12.66
N GLU A 163 -1.35 -17.43 -11.61
CA GLU A 163 -2.68 -18.05 -11.69
C GLU A 163 -3.68 -17.11 -12.35
N ARG A 164 -4.56 -17.68 -13.18
CA ARG A 164 -5.62 -16.94 -13.84
C ARG A 164 -6.76 -16.63 -12.88
N GLY A 165 -7.16 -15.37 -12.78
CA GLY A 165 -8.30 -14.91 -11.99
C GLY A 165 -7.95 -13.80 -11.02
N PHE A 166 -8.85 -13.54 -10.09
CA PHE A 166 -8.62 -12.58 -9.00
C PHE A 166 -7.72 -13.16 -7.93
N VAL A 167 -7.02 -12.30 -7.19
CA VAL A 167 -6.19 -12.75 -6.03
C VAL A 167 -6.95 -13.65 -5.07
N THR A 168 -8.23 -13.40 -4.86
CA THR A 168 -9.11 -14.20 -3.98
C THR A 168 -9.43 -15.59 -4.50
N GLN A 169 -9.11 -15.88 -5.74
CA GLN A 169 -9.28 -17.20 -6.37
C GLN A 169 -7.97 -18.00 -6.40
N HIS A 170 -6.85 -17.39 -6.00
CA HIS A 170 -5.56 -18.03 -5.99
C HIS A 170 -5.53 -19.24 -5.04
N SER A 171 -4.90 -20.32 -5.45
CA SER A 171 -4.82 -21.60 -4.73
C SER A 171 -4.26 -21.49 -3.30
N VAL A 172 -3.48 -20.46 -3.00
CA VAL A 172 -2.96 -20.20 -1.65
C VAL A 172 -4.06 -20.12 -0.60
N PHE A 173 -5.23 -19.55 -0.91
CA PHE A 173 -6.33 -19.48 0.04
C PHE A 173 -6.96 -20.83 0.36
N SER A 174 -6.98 -21.75 -0.61
CA SER A 174 -7.43 -23.13 -0.37
C SER A 174 -6.46 -23.87 0.55
N GLN A 175 -5.17 -23.56 0.47
CA GLN A 175 -4.15 -24.15 1.35
C GLN A 175 -4.23 -23.60 2.78
N LEU A 176 -4.63 -22.35 2.96
CA LEU A 176 -4.84 -21.75 4.29
C LEU A 176 -5.97 -22.43 5.06
N SER A 177 -7.05 -22.79 4.36
CA SER A 177 -8.21 -23.45 4.97
C SER A 177 -7.99 -24.93 5.27
N ALA A 178 -7.07 -25.59 4.59
CA ALA A 178 -6.85 -27.03 4.68
C ALA A 178 -5.82 -27.46 5.75
N SER A 179 -5.03 -26.54 6.29
CA SER A 179 -3.89 -26.89 7.15
C SER A 179 -3.75 -26.00 8.37
N ALA A 180 -4.11 -26.51 9.52
CA ALA A 180 -3.87 -25.87 10.82
C ALA A 180 -2.36 -25.80 11.20
N THR A 181 -1.44 -26.36 10.40
CA THR A 181 -0.04 -26.55 10.77
C THR A 181 1.00 -25.90 9.86
N ASN A 182 0.60 -25.41 8.66
CA ASN A 182 1.49 -24.65 7.75
C ASN A 182 0.90 -23.26 7.44
N GLY A 183 0.02 -22.79 8.32
CA GLY A 183 -0.86 -21.69 8.03
C GLY A 183 -0.21 -20.33 8.11
N CYS A 184 -0.57 -19.49 7.18
CA CYS A 184 -0.50 -18.05 7.33
C CYS A 184 -1.23 -17.66 8.64
N SER A 185 -0.55 -16.95 9.52
CA SER A 185 -1.13 -16.47 10.78
C SER A 185 -1.73 -15.07 10.66
N ARG A 186 -1.35 -14.34 9.61
CA ARG A 186 -1.78 -12.97 9.37
C ARG A 186 -1.82 -12.60 7.91
N ILE A 187 -2.87 -11.90 7.50
CA ILE A 187 -3.01 -11.35 6.16
C ILE A 187 -2.95 -9.82 6.27
N TYR A 188 -2.16 -9.22 5.40
CA TYR A 188 -2.13 -7.78 5.17
C TYR A 188 -2.61 -7.49 3.76
N THR A 189 -3.52 -6.52 3.58
CA THR A 189 -4.02 -6.25 2.25
C THR A 189 -4.20 -4.77 1.96
N CYS A 190 -3.89 -4.40 0.71
CA CYS A 190 -4.16 -3.07 0.17
C CYS A 190 -4.50 -3.17 -1.33
N GLY A 191 -5.48 -2.40 -1.78
CA GLY A 191 -5.92 -2.37 -3.16
C GLY A 191 -7.37 -1.94 -3.31
N PRO A 192 -8.03 -2.28 -4.42
CA PRO A 192 -9.43 -1.94 -4.64
C PRO A 192 -10.35 -2.42 -3.53
N ALA A 193 -11.29 -1.57 -3.08
CA ALA A 193 -12.18 -1.89 -1.96
C ALA A 193 -12.91 -3.25 -2.10
N PRO A 194 -13.42 -3.66 -3.29
CA PRO A 194 -14.01 -4.99 -3.46
C PRO A 194 -13.02 -6.13 -3.20
N MET A 195 -11.73 -5.95 -3.59
CA MET A 195 -10.68 -6.93 -3.34
C MET A 195 -10.40 -7.05 -1.85
N MET A 196 -10.17 -5.93 -1.16
CA MET A 196 -9.89 -5.93 0.29
C MET A 196 -11.03 -6.55 1.09
N LYS A 197 -12.28 -6.21 0.76
CA LYS A 197 -13.47 -6.82 1.36
C LYS A 197 -13.51 -8.34 1.17
N ALA A 198 -13.22 -8.82 -0.03
CA ALA A 198 -13.21 -10.26 -0.33
C ALA A 198 -12.05 -10.99 0.38
N VAL A 199 -10.86 -10.37 0.44
CA VAL A 199 -9.71 -10.91 1.21
C VAL A 199 -10.02 -10.95 2.70
N ALA A 200 -10.60 -9.89 3.27
CA ALA A 200 -11.01 -9.85 4.68
C ALA A 200 -12.03 -10.96 5.02
N LYS A 201 -12.98 -11.20 4.12
CA LYS A 201 -13.96 -12.29 4.26
C LYS A 201 -13.26 -13.65 4.28
N LEU A 202 -12.36 -13.92 3.33
CA LEU A 202 -11.60 -15.18 3.29
C LEU A 202 -10.73 -15.36 4.53
N ALA A 203 -10.05 -14.31 4.99
CA ALA A 203 -9.26 -14.33 6.21
C ALA A 203 -10.12 -14.76 7.43
N LYS A 204 -11.30 -14.15 7.57
CA LYS A 204 -12.26 -14.50 8.62
C LYS A 204 -12.75 -15.95 8.52
N GLU A 205 -13.06 -16.42 7.33
CA GLU A 205 -13.48 -17.82 7.09
C GLU A 205 -12.36 -18.82 7.42
N CYS A 206 -11.10 -18.43 7.25
CA CYS A 206 -9.93 -19.22 7.62
C CYS A 206 -9.48 -19.05 9.09
N GLY A 207 -10.10 -18.14 9.85
CA GLY A 207 -9.69 -17.84 11.23
C GLY A 207 -8.35 -17.12 11.32
N VAL A 208 -7.95 -16.36 10.28
CA VAL A 208 -6.67 -15.65 10.18
C VAL A 208 -6.89 -14.16 10.42
N ALA A 209 -6.07 -13.55 11.26
CA ALA A 209 -6.08 -12.10 11.48
C ALA A 209 -5.79 -11.34 10.18
N CYS A 210 -6.52 -10.25 9.93
CA CYS A 210 -6.38 -9.47 8.69
C CYS A 210 -6.32 -7.98 8.96
N GLU A 211 -5.29 -7.31 8.46
CA GLU A 211 -5.19 -5.86 8.43
C GLU A 211 -5.37 -5.35 6.99
N VAL A 212 -6.12 -4.26 6.86
CA VAL A 212 -6.40 -3.62 5.58
C VAL A 212 -5.93 -2.18 5.59
N SER A 213 -5.29 -1.73 4.51
CA SER A 213 -4.92 -0.33 4.31
C SER A 213 -5.91 0.33 3.37
N LEU A 214 -6.75 1.22 3.90
CA LEU A 214 -7.82 1.88 3.15
C LEU A 214 -7.31 3.04 2.31
N GLU A 215 -7.92 3.21 1.14
CA GLU A 215 -7.71 4.33 0.22
C GLU A 215 -8.95 5.20 0.16
N ASN A 216 -9.10 6.15 1.10
CA ASN A 216 -10.21 7.08 1.10
C ASN A 216 -9.80 8.42 0.45
N ARG A 217 -10.78 9.14 -0.10
CA ARG A 217 -10.56 10.53 -0.52
C ARG A 217 -10.18 11.37 0.69
N MET A 218 -9.13 12.17 0.55
CA MET A 218 -8.63 13.01 1.63
C MET A 218 -8.51 14.47 1.17
N ALA A 219 -8.78 15.39 2.10
CA ALA A 219 -8.47 16.81 1.91
C ALA A 219 -7.33 17.23 2.85
N CYS A 220 -7.55 17.28 4.17
CA CYS A 220 -6.55 17.81 5.10
C CYS A 220 -5.44 16.80 5.47
N GLY A 221 -5.74 15.52 5.57
CA GLY A 221 -4.80 14.47 6.01
C GLY A 221 -4.50 14.46 7.53
N VAL A 222 -5.14 15.33 8.32
CA VAL A 222 -4.84 15.55 9.74
C VAL A 222 -6.08 15.50 10.66
N GLY A 223 -7.15 14.86 10.21
CA GLY A 223 -8.37 14.66 11.01
C GLY A 223 -9.34 15.83 11.10
N ALA A 224 -9.01 17.02 10.54
CA ALA A 224 -9.80 18.22 10.76
C ALA A 224 -11.05 18.33 9.86
N CYS A 225 -11.02 17.82 8.62
CA CYS A 225 -12.09 18.05 7.63
C CYS A 225 -13.13 16.93 7.57
N LEU A 226 -12.89 15.79 8.19
CA LEU A 226 -13.75 14.59 8.22
C LEU A 226 -14.09 14.02 6.82
N CYS A 227 -13.33 14.40 5.77
CA CYS A 227 -13.57 13.96 4.40
C CYS A 227 -13.29 12.45 4.20
N CYS A 228 -12.36 11.90 4.99
CA CYS A 228 -11.86 10.53 4.83
C CYS A 228 -12.46 9.53 5.82
N VAL A 229 -13.61 9.83 6.42
CA VAL A 229 -14.22 8.94 7.42
C VAL A 229 -14.64 7.62 6.80
N THR A 230 -14.52 6.56 7.59
CA THR A 230 -15.06 5.23 7.33
C THR A 230 -15.91 4.79 8.52
N GLU A 231 -16.97 4.03 8.25
CA GLU A 231 -17.86 3.50 9.26
C GLU A 231 -17.28 2.22 9.85
N THR A 232 -17.40 2.05 11.16
CA THR A 232 -16.94 0.86 11.89
C THR A 232 -18.10 0.08 12.50
N ASN A 233 -17.87 -1.19 12.85
CA ASN A 233 -18.90 -2.10 13.36
C ASN A 233 -19.46 -1.67 14.74
N ASP A 234 -18.74 -0.82 15.46
CA ASP A 234 -19.20 -0.20 16.72
C ASP A 234 -20.16 0.99 16.50
N GLY A 235 -20.47 1.32 15.21
CA GLY A 235 -21.36 2.42 14.83
C GLY A 235 -20.70 3.79 14.85
N HIS A 236 -19.39 3.87 15.07
CA HIS A 236 -18.62 5.10 14.99
C HIS A 236 -18.06 5.36 13.59
N ASN A 237 -17.77 6.61 13.32
CA ASN A 237 -17.02 7.04 12.15
C ASN A 237 -15.58 7.34 12.54
N ARG A 238 -14.62 6.73 11.84
CA ARG A 238 -13.18 6.92 12.09
C ARG A 238 -12.52 7.63 10.93
N CYS A 239 -11.62 8.56 11.25
CA CYS A 239 -10.85 9.27 10.23
C CYS A 239 -9.71 8.40 9.71
N VAL A 240 -9.75 8.00 8.45
CA VAL A 240 -8.70 7.16 7.82
C VAL A 240 -7.33 7.85 7.87
N CYS A 241 -7.26 9.17 7.86
CA CYS A 241 -5.98 9.89 7.88
C CYS A 241 -5.29 9.95 9.26
N THR A 242 -6.00 9.67 10.37
CA THR A 242 -5.44 9.75 11.74
C THR A 242 -5.59 8.47 12.53
N GLU A 243 -6.70 7.74 12.33
CA GLU A 243 -6.96 6.45 12.98
C GLU A 243 -6.63 5.26 12.07
N GLY A 244 -6.45 5.51 10.77
CA GLY A 244 -5.95 4.62 9.73
C GLY A 244 -4.63 5.13 9.14
N PRO A 245 -4.30 4.79 7.89
CA PRO A 245 -5.12 4.06 6.94
C PRO A 245 -5.25 2.56 7.22
N VAL A 246 -4.42 2.00 8.10
CA VAL A 246 -4.43 0.59 8.44
C VAL A 246 -5.43 0.33 9.56
N PHE A 247 -6.32 -0.62 9.33
CA PHE A 247 -7.32 -1.09 10.29
C PHE A 247 -7.32 -2.61 10.36
N ASP A 248 -7.67 -3.14 11.53
CA ASP A 248 -8.13 -4.52 11.61
C ASP A 248 -9.41 -4.67 10.77
N ALA A 249 -9.44 -5.67 9.90
CA ALA A 249 -10.57 -5.90 8.99
C ALA A 249 -11.89 -6.16 9.73
N GLU A 250 -11.84 -6.69 10.96
CA GLU A 250 -13.03 -6.96 11.77
C GLU A 250 -13.67 -5.70 12.35
N VAL A 251 -12.91 -4.60 12.45
CA VAL A 251 -13.44 -3.31 12.93
C VAL A 251 -14.29 -2.61 11.87
N LEU A 252 -14.04 -2.87 10.61
CA LEU A 252 -14.66 -2.16 9.50
C LEU A 252 -16.05 -2.68 9.16
N ARG A 253 -16.94 -1.75 8.83
CA ARG A 253 -18.24 -2.05 8.24
C ARG A 253 -18.14 -2.01 6.72
N TRP A 254 -18.14 -3.21 6.14
CA TRP A 254 -17.95 -3.39 4.69
C TRP A 254 -19.24 -3.22 3.87
#